data_59bc88973d0be9606a12ead60cb490a8
#
_entry.id   59bc88973d0be9606a12ead60cb490a8
#
_cell.length_a   1.000
_cell.length_b   1.000
_cell.length_c   1.000
_cell.angle_alpha   90.00
_cell.angle_beta   90.00
_cell.angle_gamma   90.00
#
_symmetry.space_group_name_H-M   'P 1'
#
loop_
_entity.id
_entity.type
_entity.pdbx_description
1 polymer ?
#
loop_
_entity_poly.entity_id
_entity_poly.type
_entity_poly.pdbx_seq_one_letter_code
_entity_poly.pdbx_strand_id
1 'polypeptide(L)'
;MKDEANRTNIKLLLQALLVGICTAVVVGLFRFGIEKTSGFWLYLFQLAHQNPLWFIAIIIGFIAVAVIAGYFVKQYPHVGGSGIPEVKLQLQGKLSLQWFPILWRKLIGGILVIGTGLFLGPEGPSLQLGSTIGQGVAQGCKQNKLKTRILLATGASSGLSAAFGAPLSGALFVLEE
;
A
#
# COMPACT_ATOMS: atom_id res chain seq x y z
N MET A 1 23.98 -8.80 29.63
CA MET A 1 23.21 -7.59 29.27
C MET A 1 23.62 -6.97 27.93
N LYS A 2 24.92 -6.62 27.68
CA LYS A 2 25.31 -6.05 26.36
C LYS A 2 25.11 -7.00 25.18
N ASP A 3 25.40 -8.30 25.33
CA ASP A 3 25.22 -9.30 24.26
C ASP A 3 23.76 -9.61 23.92
N GLU A 4 22.87 -9.59 24.90
CA GLU A 4 21.43 -9.78 24.65
C GLU A 4 20.81 -8.57 23.95
N ALA A 5 21.21 -7.35 24.33
CA ALA A 5 20.78 -6.13 23.65
C ALA A 5 21.28 -6.12 22.18
N ASN A 6 22.52 -6.55 21.95
CA ASN A 6 23.08 -6.61 20.59
C ASN A 6 22.38 -7.66 19.72
N ARG A 7 22.12 -8.85 20.23
CA ARG A 7 21.34 -9.90 19.53
C ARG A 7 19.91 -9.46 19.22
N THR A 8 19.28 -8.70 20.10
CA THR A 8 17.94 -8.17 19.93
C THR A 8 17.90 -7.12 18.82
N ASN A 9 18.92 -6.26 18.73
CA ASN A 9 19.05 -5.26 17.69
C ASN A 9 19.32 -5.89 16.31
N ILE A 10 20.17 -6.90 16.23
CA ILE A 10 20.45 -7.63 14.99
C ILE A 10 19.18 -8.31 14.46
N LYS A 11 18.40 -8.95 15.33
CA LYS A 11 17.09 -9.54 14.93
C LYS A 11 16.13 -8.50 14.37
N LEU A 12 16.06 -7.33 15.00
CA LEU A 12 15.19 -6.25 14.51
C LEU A 12 15.66 -5.71 13.15
N LEU A 13 16.97 -5.58 12.93
CA LEU A 13 17.53 -5.19 11.65
C LEU A 13 17.22 -6.20 10.54
N LEU A 14 17.33 -7.50 10.81
CA LEU A 14 16.97 -8.55 9.85
C LEU A 14 15.47 -8.51 9.51
N GLN A 15 14.61 -8.25 10.51
CA GLN A 15 13.17 -8.09 10.29
C GLN A 15 12.87 -6.83 9.47
N ALA A 16 13.55 -5.72 9.74
CA ALA A 16 13.43 -4.49 8.97
C ALA A 16 13.86 -4.69 7.50
N LEU A 17 14.95 -5.42 7.26
CA LEU A 17 15.38 -5.81 5.92
C LEU A 17 14.32 -6.66 5.20
N LEU A 18 13.77 -7.66 5.89
CA LEU A 18 12.69 -8.49 5.36
C LEU A 18 11.47 -7.65 4.98
N VAL A 19 11.05 -6.73 5.86
CA VAL A 19 9.95 -5.80 5.59
C VAL A 19 10.26 -4.96 4.35
N GLY A 20 11.47 -4.43 4.22
CA GLY A 20 11.90 -3.64 3.06
C GLY A 20 11.78 -4.43 1.75
N ILE A 21 12.30 -5.65 1.71
CA ILE A 21 12.25 -6.54 0.53
C ILE A 21 10.81 -6.89 0.18
N CYS A 22 10.01 -7.36 1.15
CA CYS A 22 8.61 -7.70 0.91
C CYS A 22 7.80 -6.50 0.42
N THR A 23 8.03 -5.32 1.00
CA THR A 23 7.37 -4.08 0.59
C THR A 23 7.75 -3.69 -0.83
N ALA A 24 9.03 -3.77 -1.19
CA ALA A 24 9.50 -3.45 -2.55
C ALA A 24 8.84 -4.37 -3.59
N VAL A 25 8.73 -5.67 -3.30
CA VAL A 25 8.05 -6.63 -4.18
C VAL A 25 6.56 -6.30 -4.32
N VAL A 26 5.86 -6.09 -3.21
CA VAL A 26 4.40 -5.82 -3.23
C VAL A 26 4.09 -4.50 -3.91
N VAL A 27 4.84 -3.43 -3.63
CA VAL A 27 4.66 -2.12 -4.28
C VAL A 27 5.07 -2.19 -5.75
N GLY A 28 6.09 -2.96 -6.11
CA GLY A 28 6.45 -3.23 -7.51
C GLY A 28 5.31 -3.92 -8.27
N LEU A 29 4.71 -4.96 -7.70
CA LEU A 29 3.53 -5.64 -8.25
C LEU A 29 2.32 -4.70 -8.34
N PHE A 30 2.13 -3.85 -7.34
CA PHE A 30 1.07 -2.85 -7.33
C PHE A 30 1.20 -1.85 -8.49
N ARG A 31 2.40 -1.29 -8.71
CA ARG A 31 2.68 -0.40 -9.83
C ARG A 31 2.52 -1.09 -11.18
N PHE A 32 3.07 -2.29 -11.32
CA PHE A 32 2.90 -3.09 -12.53
C PHE A 32 1.41 -3.37 -12.82
N GLY A 33 0.63 -3.71 -11.79
CA GLY A 33 -0.82 -3.89 -11.91
C GLY A 33 -1.54 -2.63 -12.39
N ILE A 34 -1.19 -1.46 -11.84
CA ILE A 34 -1.73 -0.16 -12.28
C ILE A 34 -1.41 0.09 -13.75
N GLU A 35 -0.15 -0.08 -14.17
CA GLU A 35 0.27 0.13 -15.56
C GLU A 35 -0.49 -0.77 -16.54
N LYS A 36 -0.66 -2.05 -16.20
CA LYS A 36 -1.42 -3.00 -17.04
C LYS A 36 -2.90 -2.63 -17.12
N THR A 37 -3.49 -2.25 -16.01
CA THR A 37 -4.89 -1.82 -15.97
C THR A 37 -5.09 -0.52 -16.72
N SER A 38 -4.20 0.46 -16.58
CA SER A 38 -4.23 1.70 -17.37
C SER A 38 -4.07 1.45 -18.86
N GLY A 39 -3.16 0.57 -19.26
CA GLY A 39 -3.00 0.17 -20.67
C GLY A 39 -4.28 -0.44 -21.25
N PHE A 40 -4.97 -1.28 -20.46
CA PHE A 40 -6.25 -1.85 -20.87
C PHE A 40 -7.33 -0.78 -21.09
N TRP A 41 -7.46 0.20 -20.17
CA TRP A 41 -8.42 1.29 -20.32
C TRP A 41 -8.08 2.19 -21.52
N LEU A 42 -6.81 2.51 -21.72
CA LEU A 42 -6.35 3.28 -22.89
C LEU A 42 -6.73 2.56 -24.20
N TYR A 43 -6.54 1.25 -24.27
CA TYR A 43 -6.94 0.44 -25.41
C TYR A 43 -8.46 0.50 -25.67
N LEU A 44 -9.28 0.40 -24.60
CA LEU A 44 -10.72 0.55 -24.73
C LEU A 44 -11.13 1.94 -25.24
N PHE A 45 -10.47 3.01 -24.77
CA PHE A 45 -10.71 4.36 -25.28
C PHE A 45 -10.35 4.51 -26.77
N GLN A 46 -9.28 3.87 -27.22
CA GLN A 46 -8.93 3.86 -28.65
C GLN A 46 -10.01 3.15 -29.49
N LEU A 47 -10.54 2.03 -29.03
CA LEU A 47 -11.63 1.34 -29.70
C LEU A 47 -12.90 2.19 -29.71
N ALA A 48 -13.20 2.90 -28.63
CA ALA A 48 -14.36 3.78 -28.54
C ALA A 48 -14.26 4.97 -29.51
N HIS A 49 -13.07 5.41 -29.83
CA HIS A 49 -12.86 6.44 -30.85
C HIS A 49 -13.23 5.96 -32.28
N GLN A 50 -13.04 4.66 -32.56
CA GLN A 50 -13.41 4.05 -33.82
C GLN A 50 -14.90 3.66 -33.91
N ASN A 51 -15.49 3.22 -32.79
CA ASN A 51 -16.88 2.81 -32.71
C ASN A 51 -17.51 3.26 -31.38
N PRO A 52 -18.46 4.21 -31.41
CA PRO A 52 -19.10 4.79 -30.22
C PRO A 52 -19.76 3.77 -29.27
N LEU A 53 -20.12 2.58 -29.74
CA LEU A 53 -20.72 1.54 -28.90
C LEU A 53 -19.78 1.10 -27.75
N TRP A 54 -18.45 1.24 -27.91
CA TRP A 54 -17.49 0.91 -26.86
C TRP A 54 -17.56 1.85 -25.64
N PHE A 55 -18.13 3.07 -25.78
CA PHE A 55 -18.38 3.93 -24.62
C PHE A 55 -19.33 3.28 -23.61
N ILE A 56 -20.29 2.47 -24.06
CA ILE A 56 -21.21 1.74 -23.17
C ILE A 56 -20.40 0.73 -22.33
N ALA A 57 -19.48 -0.01 -22.95
CA ALA A 57 -18.62 -0.95 -22.25
C ALA A 57 -17.70 -0.25 -21.21
N ILE A 58 -17.17 0.93 -21.55
CA ILE A 58 -16.36 1.75 -20.64
C ILE A 58 -17.18 2.19 -19.43
N ILE A 59 -18.39 2.70 -19.65
CA ILE A 59 -19.30 3.14 -18.57
C ILE A 59 -19.63 1.95 -17.63
N ILE A 60 -20.00 0.80 -18.20
CA ILE A 60 -20.28 -0.41 -17.42
C ILE A 60 -19.03 -0.81 -16.60
N GLY A 61 -17.85 -0.78 -17.21
CA GLY A 61 -16.60 -1.09 -16.53
C GLY A 61 -16.28 -0.13 -15.37
N PHE A 62 -16.47 1.17 -15.55
CA PHE A 62 -16.32 2.15 -14.46
C PHE A 62 -17.31 1.93 -13.32
N ILE A 63 -18.58 1.62 -13.65
CA ILE A 63 -19.58 1.28 -12.64
C ILE A 63 -19.16 0.03 -11.86
N ALA A 64 -18.69 -1.01 -12.55
CA ALA A 64 -18.21 -2.23 -11.91
C ALA A 64 -17.04 -1.95 -10.95
N VAL A 65 -16.04 -1.17 -11.38
CA VAL A 65 -14.90 -0.76 -10.53
C VAL A 65 -15.38 0.03 -9.32
N ALA A 66 -16.31 0.98 -9.51
CA ALA A 66 -16.87 1.79 -8.43
C ALA A 66 -17.63 0.93 -7.40
N VAL A 67 -18.41 -0.04 -7.84
CA VAL A 67 -19.14 -0.98 -6.97
C VAL A 67 -18.18 -1.84 -6.16
N ILE A 68 -17.14 -2.41 -6.79
CA ILE A 68 -16.13 -3.23 -6.11
C ILE A 68 -15.37 -2.40 -5.08
N ALA A 69 -14.90 -1.20 -5.44
CA ALA A 69 -14.20 -0.30 -4.54
C ALA A 69 -15.09 0.14 -3.37
N GLY A 70 -16.33 0.50 -3.65
CA GLY A 70 -17.33 0.86 -2.64
C GLY A 70 -17.61 -0.29 -1.66
N TYR A 71 -17.68 -1.52 -2.15
CA TYR A 71 -17.84 -2.71 -1.32
C TYR A 71 -16.64 -2.93 -0.38
N PHE A 72 -15.41 -2.76 -0.87
CA PHE A 72 -14.20 -2.88 -0.04
C PHE A 72 -14.15 -1.81 1.06
N VAL A 73 -14.48 -0.56 0.72
CA VAL A 73 -14.52 0.54 1.68
C VAL A 73 -15.65 0.35 2.70
N LYS A 74 -16.81 -0.13 2.27
CA LYS A 74 -17.93 -0.43 3.18
C LYS A 74 -17.57 -1.48 4.22
N GLN A 75 -16.84 -2.53 3.83
CA GLN A 75 -16.39 -3.58 4.76
C GLN A 75 -15.26 -3.11 5.68
N TYR A 76 -14.32 -2.34 5.14
CA TYR A 76 -13.12 -1.86 5.84
C TYR A 76 -12.89 -0.39 5.49
N PRO A 77 -13.48 0.56 6.24
CA PRO A 77 -13.39 2.00 5.93
C PRO A 77 -11.97 2.53 5.79
N HIS A 78 -11.03 1.96 6.55
CA HIS A 78 -9.60 2.33 6.51
C HIS A 78 -8.84 1.89 5.24
N VAL A 79 -9.50 1.21 4.31
CA VAL A 79 -8.96 0.94 2.97
C VAL A 79 -9.18 2.14 2.03
N GLY A 80 -10.17 3.00 2.33
CA GLY A 80 -10.43 4.22 1.57
C GLY A 80 -9.31 5.26 1.68
N GLY A 81 -9.37 6.26 0.81
CA GLY A 81 -8.44 7.38 0.83
C GLY A 81 -6.98 7.02 0.53
N SER A 82 -6.05 7.90 0.91
CA SER A 82 -4.61 7.71 0.71
C SER A 82 -4.00 6.67 1.65
N GLY A 83 -4.55 6.50 2.85
CA GLY A 83 -3.98 5.64 3.90
C GLY A 83 -2.91 6.31 4.76
N ILE A 84 -2.45 7.51 4.41
CA ILE A 84 -1.46 8.27 5.19
C ILE A 84 -1.99 8.60 6.59
N PRO A 85 -3.23 9.12 6.77
CA PRO A 85 -3.77 9.39 8.10
C PRO A 85 -3.87 8.15 8.98
N GLU A 86 -4.25 7.00 8.40
CA GLU A 86 -4.35 5.73 9.10
C GLU A 86 -2.99 5.28 9.63
N VAL A 87 -1.96 5.35 8.78
CA VAL A 87 -0.59 4.97 9.17
C VAL A 87 -0.06 5.90 10.24
N LYS A 88 -0.29 7.21 10.14
CA LYS A 88 0.09 8.19 11.16
C LYS A 88 -0.56 7.88 12.52
N LEU A 89 -1.86 7.60 12.54
CA LEU A 89 -2.57 7.21 13.75
C LEU A 89 -2.06 5.88 14.33
N GLN A 90 -1.66 4.92 13.48
CA GLN A 90 -1.04 3.66 13.93
C GLN A 90 0.34 3.90 14.55
N LEU A 91 1.19 4.74 13.96
CA LEU A 91 2.49 5.11 14.50
C LEU A 91 2.37 5.82 15.85
N GLN A 92 1.37 6.68 16.00
CA GLN A 92 1.05 7.32 17.28
C GLN A 92 0.43 6.35 18.32
N GLY A 93 0.04 5.13 17.87
CA GLY A 93 -0.60 4.12 18.74
C GLY A 93 -2.05 4.43 19.08
N LYS A 94 -2.68 5.34 18.35
CA LYS A 94 -4.08 5.73 18.51
C LYS A 94 -5.04 4.83 17.73
N LEU A 95 -4.52 4.07 16.74
CA LEU A 95 -5.30 3.19 15.90
C LEU A 95 -4.64 1.82 15.82
N SER A 96 -5.45 0.76 15.89
CA SER A 96 -5.02 -0.63 15.67
C SER A 96 -5.83 -1.21 14.55
N LEU A 97 -5.18 -1.62 13.47
CA LEU A 97 -5.81 -2.16 12.27
C LEU A 97 -5.42 -3.62 12.07
N GLN A 98 -6.28 -4.35 11.38
CA GLN A 98 -5.97 -5.70 10.91
C GLN A 98 -5.19 -5.59 9.60
N TRP A 99 -3.91 -6.00 9.61
CA TRP A 99 -3.01 -5.81 8.47
C TRP A 99 -3.44 -6.56 7.21
N PHE A 100 -3.80 -7.85 7.32
CA PHE A 100 -4.09 -8.69 6.16
C PHE A 100 -5.35 -8.27 5.37
N PRO A 101 -6.51 -8.01 6.01
CA PRO A 101 -7.68 -7.51 5.30
C PRO A 101 -7.45 -6.20 4.57
N ILE A 102 -6.63 -5.32 5.12
CA ILE A 102 -6.31 -4.03 4.49
C ILE A 102 -5.33 -4.23 3.34
N LEU A 103 -4.30 -5.04 3.53
CA LEU A 103 -3.27 -5.29 2.51
C LEU A 103 -3.87 -5.69 1.17
N TRP A 104 -4.65 -6.77 1.13
CA TRP A 104 -5.14 -7.30 -0.13
C TRP A 104 -6.24 -6.42 -0.76
N ARG A 105 -7.12 -5.81 0.07
CA ARG A 105 -8.15 -4.90 -0.45
C ARG A 105 -7.55 -3.61 -1.00
N LYS A 106 -6.54 -3.06 -0.33
CA LYS A 106 -5.81 -1.89 -0.81
C LYS A 106 -5.05 -2.20 -2.09
N LEU A 107 -4.43 -3.37 -2.17
CA LEU A 107 -3.71 -3.81 -3.36
C LEU A 107 -4.65 -3.91 -4.56
N ILE A 108 -5.71 -4.72 -4.45
CA ILE A 108 -6.65 -4.95 -5.55
C ILE A 108 -7.48 -3.70 -5.85
N GLY A 109 -8.07 -3.08 -4.82
CA GLY A 109 -8.88 -1.89 -4.99
C GLY A 109 -8.10 -0.71 -5.56
N GLY A 110 -6.85 -0.53 -5.11
CA GLY A 110 -5.96 0.50 -5.64
C GLY A 110 -5.58 0.26 -7.11
N ILE A 111 -5.23 -0.97 -7.49
CA ILE A 111 -4.95 -1.33 -8.90
C ILE A 111 -6.16 -1.01 -9.77
N LEU A 112 -7.34 -1.42 -9.36
CA LEU A 112 -8.56 -1.20 -10.12
C LEU A 112 -8.87 0.29 -10.26
N VAL A 113 -8.88 1.03 -9.14
CA VAL A 113 -9.31 2.44 -9.14
C VAL A 113 -8.28 3.36 -9.79
N ILE A 114 -6.99 3.22 -9.44
CA ILE A 114 -5.93 4.07 -10.03
C ILE A 114 -5.71 3.71 -11.49
N GLY A 115 -5.78 2.42 -11.81
CA GLY A 115 -5.63 1.91 -13.17
C GLY A 115 -6.70 2.39 -14.15
N THR A 116 -7.87 2.89 -13.69
CA THR A 116 -8.85 3.52 -14.59
C THR A 116 -8.39 4.86 -15.18
N GLY A 117 -7.25 5.40 -14.73
CA GLY A 117 -6.73 6.69 -15.19
C GLY A 117 -7.30 7.89 -14.43
N LEU A 118 -7.92 7.69 -13.27
CA LEU A 118 -8.28 8.77 -12.36
C LEU A 118 -7.01 9.46 -11.84
N PHE A 119 -7.09 10.79 -11.60
CA PHE A 119 -6.00 11.59 -11.02
C PHE A 119 -5.72 11.22 -9.56
N LEU A 120 -5.35 9.96 -9.33
CA LEU A 120 -5.00 9.41 -8.03
C LEU A 120 -3.58 8.85 -8.08
N GLY A 121 -2.74 9.30 -7.15
CA GLY A 121 -1.36 8.82 -7.06
C GLY A 121 -1.27 7.48 -6.32
N PRO A 122 -0.31 6.62 -6.70
CA PRO A 122 -0.04 5.36 -6.02
C PRO A 122 0.73 5.52 -4.70
N GLU A 123 1.21 6.75 -4.36
CA GLU A 123 2.14 7.01 -3.27
C GLU A 123 1.52 6.70 -1.91
N GLY A 124 0.33 7.26 -1.64
CA GLY A 124 -0.40 7.00 -0.39
C GLY A 124 -0.75 5.53 -0.18
N PRO A 125 -1.38 4.86 -1.16
CA PRO A 125 -1.61 3.43 -1.10
C PRO A 125 -0.34 2.59 -0.89
N SER A 126 0.77 2.95 -1.53
CA SER A 126 2.06 2.25 -1.36
C SER A 126 2.61 2.36 0.05
N LEU A 127 2.48 3.54 0.67
CA LEU A 127 2.84 3.77 2.07
C LEU A 127 2.01 2.87 3.01
N GLN A 128 0.70 2.80 2.80
CA GLN A 128 -0.18 1.96 3.61
C GLN A 128 0.10 0.46 3.38
N LEU A 129 0.35 0.02 2.15
CA LEU A 129 0.76 -1.36 1.83
C LEU A 129 2.04 -1.74 2.57
N GLY A 130 3.05 -0.88 2.54
CA GLY A 130 4.30 -1.10 3.27
C GLY A 130 4.10 -1.18 4.78
N SER A 131 3.34 -0.25 5.35
CA SER A 131 3.00 -0.25 6.78
C SER A 131 2.28 -1.54 7.20
N THR A 132 1.32 -2.04 6.41
CA THR A 132 0.62 -3.30 6.70
C THR A 132 1.54 -4.51 6.64
N ILE A 133 2.53 -4.53 5.74
CA ILE A 133 3.57 -5.57 5.69
C ILE A 133 4.43 -5.53 6.95
N GLY A 134 4.88 -4.33 7.36
CA GLY A 134 5.63 -4.14 8.60
C GLY A 134 4.87 -4.65 9.82
N GLN A 135 3.56 -4.37 9.89
CA GLN A 135 2.68 -4.90 10.94
C GLN A 135 2.56 -6.42 10.88
N GLY A 136 2.39 -7.01 9.69
CA GLY A 136 2.30 -8.45 9.51
C GLY A 136 3.55 -9.18 9.99
N VAL A 137 4.74 -8.69 9.64
CA VAL A 137 6.02 -9.22 10.11
C VAL A 137 6.15 -9.08 11.63
N ALA A 138 5.78 -7.92 12.19
CA ALA A 138 5.84 -7.69 13.63
C ALA A 138 4.93 -8.66 14.41
N GLN A 139 3.71 -8.89 13.94
CA GLN A 139 2.77 -9.83 14.54
C GLN A 139 3.24 -11.28 14.40
N GLY A 140 3.73 -11.68 13.22
CA GLY A 140 4.29 -13.02 12.99
C GLY A 140 5.48 -13.32 13.89
N CYS A 141 6.32 -12.31 14.16
CA CYS A 141 7.46 -12.41 15.07
C CYS A 141 7.12 -12.13 16.54
N LYS A 142 5.84 -11.93 16.89
CA LYS A 142 5.35 -11.62 18.24
C LYS A 142 6.10 -10.48 18.91
N GLN A 143 6.36 -9.40 18.17
CA GLN A 143 7.10 -8.25 18.67
C GLN A 143 6.26 -7.41 19.64
N ASN A 144 6.94 -6.71 20.55
CA ASN A 144 6.31 -5.77 21.48
C ASN A 144 5.84 -4.49 20.72
N LYS A 145 5.02 -3.66 21.39
CA LYS A 145 4.42 -2.46 20.79
C LYS A 145 5.46 -1.51 20.16
N LEU A 146 6.59 -1.30 20.84
CA LEU A 146 7.64 -0.40 20.34
C LEU A 146 8.27 -0.92 19.02
N LYS A 147 8.68 -2.19 19.01
CA LYS A 147 9.27 -2.81 17.81
C LYS A 147 8.24 -2.92 16.68
N THR A 148 6.97 -3.16 17.00
CA THR A 148 5.89 -3.13 16.00
C THR A 148 5.80 -1.77 15.33
N ARG A 149 5.87 -0.66 16.08
CA ARG A 149 5.90 0.70 15.51
C ARG A 149 7.11 0.92 14.61
N ILE A 150 8.29 0.46 15.02
CA ILE A 150 9.51 0.55 14.20
C ILE A 150 9.33 -0.20 12.87
N LEU A 151 8.80 -1.42 12.90
CA LEU A 151 8.58 -2.20 11.68
C LEU A 151 7.45 -1.61 10.80
N LEU A 152 6.40 -1.03 11.39
CA LEU A 152 5.37 -0.25 10.71
C LEU A 152 5.99 0.94 9.97
N ALA A 153 6.80 1.75 10.67
CA ALA A 153 7.51 2.89 10.10
C ALA A 153 8.46 2.47 8.98
N THR A 154 9.22 1.38 9.19
CA THR A 154 10.09 0.81 8.15
C THR A 154 9.31 0.41 6.90
N GLY A 155 8.16 -0.24 7.07
CA GLY A 155 7.30 -0.62 5.95
C GLY A 155 6.75 0.60 5.23
N ALA A 156 6.22 1.59 5.95
CA ALA A 156 5.71 2.84 5.38
C ALA A 156 6.78 3.58 4.57
N SER A 157 7.98 3.74 5.14
CA SER A 157 9.16 4.32 4.49
C SER A 157 9.55 3.57 3.22
N SER A 158 9.64 2.24 3.32
CA SER A 158 9.98 1.41 2.16
C SER A 158 8.93 1.50 1.05
N GLY A 159 7.64 1.57 1.43
CA GLY A 159 6.53 1.74 0.49
C GLY A 159 6.60 3.07 -0.24
N LEU A 160 6.88 4.15 0.48
CA LEU A 160 7.03 5.49 -0.10
C LEU A 160 8.27 5.57 -1.01
N SER A 161 9.41 5.01 -0.55
CA SER A 161 10.64 4.94 -1.34
C SER A 161 10.44 4.19 -2.65
N ALA A 162 9.73 3.05 -2.62
CA ALA A 162 9.44 2.26 -3.81
C ALA A 162 8.46 2.96 -4.76
N ALA A 163 7.49 3.73 -4.22
CA ALA A 163 6.52 4.48 -5.00
C ALA A 163 7.18 5.62 -5.78
N PHE A 164 8.07 6.38 -5.14
CA PHE A 164 8.77 7.51 -5.77
C PHE A 164 10.05 7.12 -6.52
N GLY A 165 10.58 5.91 -6.31
CA GLY A 165 11.93 5.54 -6.75
C GLY A 165 13.03 6.36 -6.05
N ALA A 166 12.74 6.90 -4.86
CA ALA A 166 13.58 7.83 -4.12
C ALA A 166 13.79 7.35 -2.67
N PRO A 167 14.91 6.68 -2.36
CA PRO A 167 15.15 6.13 -1.01
C PRO A 167 15.16 7.20 0.09
N LEU A 168 15.59 8.41 -0.21
CA LEU A 168 15.65 9.52 0.75
C LEU A 168 14.26 10.01 1.18
N SER A 169 13.26 9.94 0.30
CA SER A 169 11.90 10.39 0.62
C SER A 169 11.29 9.56 1.76
N GLY A 170 11.51 8.24 1.74
CA GLY A 170 11.04 7.36 2.80
C GLY A 170 11.79 7.58 4.11
N ALA A 171 13.10 7.81 4.06
CA ALA A 171 13.89 8.11 5.26
C ALA A 171 13.44 9.40 5.93
N LEU A 172 13.18 10.46 5.15
CA LEU A 172 12.66 11.74 5.66
C LEU A 172 11.27 11.60 6.29
N PHE A 173 10.38 10.82 5.67
CA PHE A 173 9.05 10.55 6.24
C PHE A 173 9.13 9.96 7.65
N VAL A 174 10.02 9.01 7.90
CA VAL A 174 10.16 8.38 9.24
C VAL A 174 10.78 9.33 10.27
N LEU A 175 11.62 10.28 9.82
CA LEU A 175 12.21 11.28 10.72
C LEU A 175 11.21 12.37 11.12
N GLU A 176 10.19 12.61 10.30
CA GLU A 176 9.17 13.63 10.55
C GLU A 176 8.01 13.11 11.45
N GLU A 177 7.71 11.79 11.44
CA GLU A 177 6.60 11.15 12.18
C GLU A 177 7.06 10.46 13.48
#